data_ea826dc195e11902fbe27aad58862bde
#
_entry.id   ea826dc195e11902fbe27aad58862bde
#
_cell.length_a   1.000
_cell.length_b   1.000
_cell.length_c   1.000
_cell.angle_alpha   90.00
_cell.angle_beta   90.00
_cell.angle_gamma   90.00
#
_symmetry.space_group_name_H-M   'P 1'
#
loop_
_entity.id
_entity.type
_entity.pdbx_description
1 polymer ?
#
loop_
_entity_poly.entity_id
_entity_poly.type
_entity_poly.pdbx_seq_one_letter_code
_entity_poly.pdbx_strand_id
1 'polypeptide(L)'
;MNEIALLFAAFFGATAIILGAFGAHLLNKKLTAEQLKSFETGVKYQIYHAIVLLILGFQLTESTPMNKYIFLALIIGTVLFSFSIYGLVISSARNKKIRFLGPITPIGGVFLLIGWGLLLYTFM
;
A
#
# COMPACT_ATOMS: atom_id res chain seq x y z
N MET A 1 12.43 -9.50 -11.50
CA MET A 1 11.54 -8.55 -10.76
C MET A 1 10.10 -9.02 -10.59
N ASN A 2 9.55 -9.70 -11.59
CA ASN A 2 8.16 -10.17 -11.48
C ASN A 2 7.95 -11.15 -10.31
N GLU A 3 8.91 -12.01 -10.02
CA GLU A 3 8.84 -12.93 -8.87
C GLU A 3 8.77 -12.17 -7.55
N ILE A 4 9.55 -11.10 -7.43
CA ILE A 4 9.52 -10.21 -6.25
C ILE A 4 8.17 -9.51 -6.18
N ALA A 5 7.64 -9.07 -7.32
CA ALA A 5 6.31 -8.45 -7.36
C ALA A 5 5.22 -9.42 -6.88
N LEU A 6 5.29 -10.69 -7.31
CA LEU A 6 4.35 -11.72 -6.86
C LEU A 6 4.47 -12.00 -5.37
N LEU A 7 5.70 -12.01 -4.84
CA LEU A 7 5.94 -12.18 -3.41
C LEU A 7 5.31 -11.04 -2.61
N PHE A 8 5.53 -9.79 -3.02
CA PHE A 8 4.93 -8.63 -2.37
C PHE A 8 3.41 -8.61 -2.54
N ALA A 9 2.89 -9.04 -3.70
CA ALA A 9 1.45 -9.15 -3.91
C ALA A 9 0.81 -10.08 -2.88
N ALA A 10 1.38 -11.27 -2.69
CA ALA A 10 0.90 -12.23 -1.71
C ALA A 10 1.02 -11.69 -0.28
N PHE A 11 2.15 -11.07 0.04
CA PHE A 11 2.38 -10.47 1.36
C PHE A 11 1.39 -9.34 1.65
N PHE A 12 1.19 -8.43 0.72
CA PHE A 12 0.24 -7.33 0.87
C PHE A 12 -1.19 -7.85 0.96
N GLY A 13 -1.54 -8.85 0.18
CA GLY A 13 -2.88 -9.46 0.23
C GLY A 13 -3.16 -10.10 1.58
N ALA A 14 -2.23 -10.92 2.06
CA ALA A 14 -2.37 -11.60 3.35
C ALA A 14 -2.45 -10.60 4.51
N THR A 15 -1.53 -9.64 4.57
CA THR A 15 -1.52 -8.63 5.65
C THR A 15 -2.72 -7.69 5.55
N ALA A 16 -3.19 -7.36 4.36
CA ALA A 16 -4.39 -6.54 4.20
C ALA A 16 -5.63 -7.24 4.76
N ILE A 17 -5.75 -8.54 4.57
CA ILE A 17 -6.86 -9.32 5.15
C ILE A 17 -6.75 -9.35 6.66
N ILE A 18 -5.57 -9.59 7.21
CA ILE A 18 -5.35 -9.59 8.65
C ILE A 18 -5.73 -8.23 9.24
N LEU A 19 -5.24 -7.15 8.65
CA LEU A 19 -5.51 -5.80 9.13
C LEU A 19 -6.98 -5.39 8.93
N GLY A 20 -7.56 -5.74 7.80
CA GLY A 20 -8.94 -5.38 7.48
C GLY A 20 -9.97 -6.17 8.27
N ALA A 21 -9.79 -7.49 8.39
CA ALA A 21 -10.75 -8.34 9.08
C ALA A 21 -10.56 -8.34 10.59
N PHE A 22 -9.32 -8.48 11.05
CA PHE A 22 -9.02 -8.61 12.47
C PHE A 22 -8.63 -7.29 13.12
N GLY A 23 -7.79 -6.49 12.46
CA GLY A 23 -7.31 -5.22 12.99
C GLY A 23 -8.44 -4.22 13.18
N ALA A 24 -9.28 -4.04 12.18
CA ALA A 24 -10.42 -3.12 12.26
C ALA A 24 -11.40 -3.53 13.35
N HIS A 25 -11.67 -4.84 13.49
CA HIS A 25 -12.57 -5.35 14.53
C HIS A 25 -12.00 -5.11 15.94
N LEU A 26 -10.71 -5.41 16.15
CA LEU A 26 -10.06 -5.24 17.45
C LEU A 26 -9.89 -3.76 17.82
N LEU A 27 -9.67 -2.90 16.81
CA LEU A 27 -9.41 -1.47 17.02
C LEU A 27 -10.68 -0.62 17.03
N ASN A 28 -11.81 -1.18 16.65
CA ASN A 28 -13.09 -0.48 16.53
C ASN A 28 -13.44 0.35 17.76
N LYS A 29 -13.22 -0.18 18.97
CA LYS A 29 -13.51 0.51 20.21
C LYS A 29 -12.43 1.50 20.66
N LYS A 30 -11.23 1.42 20.07
CA LYS A 30 -10.06 2.23 20.46
C LYS A 30 -9.81 3.40 19.54
N LEU A 31 -10.39 3.37 18.34
CA LEU A 31 -10.23 4.41 17.33
C LEU A 31 -11.48 5.29 17.24
N THR A 32 -11.26 6.57 16.97
CA THR A 32 -12.35 7.47 16.57
C THR A 32 -12.89 7.03 15.21
N ALA A 33 -14.08 7.50 14.84
CA ALA A 33 -14.66 7.22 13.52
C ALA A 33 -13.74 7.69 12.39
N GLU A 34 -13.09 8.84 12.55
CA GLU A 34 -12.14 9.39 11.59
C GLU A 34 -10.87 8.52 11.48
N GLN A 35 -10.32 8.09 12.61
CA GLN A 35 -9.15 7.22 12.66
C GLN A 35 -9.45 5.87 12.00
N LEU A 36 -10.62 5.29 12.28
CA LEU A 36 -11.04 4.03 11.69
C LEU A 36 -11.17 4.16 10.17
N LYS A 37 -11.75 5.26 9.69
CA LYS A 37 -11.87 5.53 8.26
C LYS A 37 -10.50 5.64 7.58
N SER A 38 -9.55 6.31 8.22
CA SER A 38 -8.17 6.39 7.70
C SER A 38 -7.51 5.03 7.64
N PHE A 39 -7.67 4.23 8.69
CA PHE A 39 -7.17 2.85 8.74
C PHE A 39 -7.73 2.01 7.59
N GLU A 40 -9.02 2.08 7.37
CA GLU A 40 -9.69 1.37 6.28
C GLU A 40 -9.18 1.83 4.90
N THR A 41 -8.88 3.12 4.74
CA THR A 41 -8.28 3.65 3.51
C THR A 41 -6.92 2.99 3.25
N GLY A 42 -6.09 2.88 4.27
CA GLY A 42 -4.79 2.19 4.15
C GLY A 42 -4.96 0.74 3.70
N VAL A 43 -5.91 0.02 4.28
CA VAL A 43 -6.20 -1.38 3.94
C VAL A 43 -6.71 -1.49 2.50
N LYS A 44 -7.61 -0.61 2.08
CA LYS A 44 -8.15 -0.61 0.71
C LYS A 44 -7.05 -0.43 -0.33
N TYR A 45 -6.20 0.56 -0.16
CA TYR A 45 -5.13 0.82 -1.13
C TYR A 45 -4.11 -0.30 -1.12
N GLN A 46 -3.88 -0.93 0.01
CA GLN A 46 -2.99 -2.09 0.11
C GLN A 46 -3.54 -3.28 -0.68
N ILE A 47 -4.82 -3.62 -0.50
CA ILE A 47 -5.42 -4.76 -1.22
C ILE A 47 -5.56 -4.48 -2.71
N TYR A 48 -5.91 -3.25 -3.11
CA TYR A 48 -5.99 -2.89 -4.52
C TYR A 48 -4.64 -3.12 -5.20
N HIS A 49 -3.55 -2.67 -4.58
CA HIS A 49 -2.21 -2.79 -5.16
C HIS A 49 -1.64 -4.20 -5.02
N ALA A 50 -2.09 -4.99 -4.05
CA ALA A 50 -1.79 -6.42 -3.99
C ALA A 50 -2.34 -7.12 -5.25
N ILE A 51 -3.59 -6.83 -5.60
CA ILE A 51 -4.22 -7.41 -6.79
C ILE A 51 -3.53 -6.93 -8.08
N VAL A 52 -3.24 -5.62 -8.17
CA VAL A 52 -2.53 -5.07 -9.32
C VAL A 52 -1.16 -5.71 -9.49
N LEU A 53 -0.38 -5.83 -8.40
CA LEU A 53 0.94 -6.47 -8.46
C LEU A 53 0.84 -7.95 -8.85
N LEU A 54 -0.20 -8.63 -8.40
CA LEU A 54 -0.42 -10.02 -8.76
C LEU A 54 -0.65 -10.16 -10.28
N ILE A 55 -1.53 -9.34 -10.83
CA ILE A 55 -1.83 -9.33 -12.27
C ILE A 55 -0.58 -8.97 -13.07
N LEU A 56 0.09 -7.87 -12.70
CA LEU A 56 1.26 -7.41 -13.41
C LEU A 56 2.44 -8.38 -13.29
N GLY A 57 2.58 -9.05 -12.14
CA GLY A 57 3.61 -10.06 -11.93
C GLY A 57 3.51 -11.25 -12.88
N PHE A 58 2.28 -11.61 -13.25
CA PHE A 58 2.05 -12.66 -14.25
C PHE A 58 2.12 -12.15 -15.68
N GLN A 59 1.80 -10.88 -15.92
CA GLN A 59 1.76 -10.31 -17.27
C GLN A 59 3.11 -9.74 -17.72
N LEU A 60 3.82 -9.04 -16.83
CA LEU A 60 5.07 -8.38 -17.16
C LEU A 60 6.26 -9.27 -16.78
N THR A 61 6.42 -10.36 -17.51
CA THR A 61 7.47 -11.36 -17.22
C THR A 61 8.83 -10.97 -17.77
N GLU A 62 8.89 -10.06 -18.75
CA GLU A 62 10.15 -9.61 -19.32
C GLU A 62 10.91 -8.72 -18.34
N SER A 63 12.23 -8.93 -18.27
CA SER A 63 13.09 -8.15 -17.38
C SER A 63 13.53 -6.85 -18.06
N THR A 64 12.59 -5.95 -18.29
CA THR A 64 12.87 -4.63 -18.85
C THR A 64 13.03 -3.60 -17.73
N PRO A 65 13.80 -2.50 -17.95
CA PRO A 65 13.89 -1.43 -16.96
C PRO A 65 12.51 -0.81 -16.65
N MET A 66 11.65 -0.68 -17.64
CA MET A 66 10.30 -0.13 -17.45
C MET A 66 9.48 -0.98 -16.48
N ASN A 67 9.45 -2.29 -16.70
CA ASN A 67 8.72 -3.21 -15.82
C ASN A 67 9.26 -3.16 -14.40
N LYS A 68 10.58 -3.10 -14.24
CA LYS A 68 11.22 -2.95 -12.94
C LYS A 68 10.77 -1.68 -12.22
N TYR A 69 10.75 -0.55 -12.91
CA TYR A 69 10.33 0.72 -12.33
C TYR A 69 8.85 0.71 -11.93
N ILE A 70 7.99 0.09 -12.75
CA ILE A 70 6.57 -0.06 -12.42
C ILE A 70 6.42 -0.86 -11.11
N PHE A 71 7.07 -2.02 -11.00
CA PHE A 71 7.00 -2.84 -9.80
C PHE A 71 7.54 -2.10 -8.58
N LEU A 72 8.71 -1.48 -8.69
CA LEU A 72 9.31 -0.75 -7.57
C LEU A 72 8.42 0.41 -7.12
N ALA A 73 7.89 1.18 -8.04
CA ALA A 73 7.04 2.32 -7.71
C ALA A 73 5.77 1.87 -6.97
N LEU A 74 5.14 0.80 -7.42
CA LEU A 74 3.93 0.28 -6.79
C LEU A 74 4.23 -0.36 -5.43
N ILE A 75 5.32 -1.11 -5.30
CA ILE A 75 5.71 -1.73 -4.03
C ILE A 75 6.07 -0.67 -3.00
N ILE A 76 6.99 0.22 -3.35
CA ILE A 76 7.44 1.29 -2.44
C ILE A 76 6.27 2.21 -2.10
N GLY A 77 5.47 2.57 -3.10
CA GLY A 77 4.29 3.42 -2.90
C GLY A 77 3.29 2.81 -1.93
N THR A 78 3.01 1.53 -2.05
CA THR A 78 2.08 0.82 -1.15
C THR A 78 2.62 0.81 0.28
N VAL A 79 3.91 0.51 0.46
CA VAL A 79 4.54 0.51 1.78
C VAL A 79 4.47 1.91 2.40
N LEU A 80 4.92 2.92 1.68
CA LEU A 80 4.94 4.29 2.20
C LEU A 80 3.55 4.83 2.47
N PHE A 81 2.58 4.52 1.60
CA PHE A 81 1.21 5.01 1.74
C PHE A 81 0.47 4.31 2.88
N SER A 82 0.31 2.99 2.79
CA SER A 82 -0.55 2.24 3.71
C SER A 82 0.08 2.07 5.09
N PHE A 83 1.35 1.72 5.18
CA PHE A 83 1.97 1.49 6.49
C PHE A 83 2.20 2.80 7.25
N SER A 84 2.42 3.92 6.57
CA SER A 84 2.45 5.22 7.25
C SER A 84 1.09 5.57 7.85
N ILE A 85 0.00 5.27 7.15
CA ILE A 85 -1.36 5.47 7.67
C ILE A 85 -1.57 4.64 8.93
N TYR A 86 -1.19 3.36 8.91
CA TYR A 86 -1.33 2.50 10.10
C TYR A 86 -0.53 3.05 11.28
N GLY A 87 0.71 3.46 11.04
CA GLY A 87 1.56 4.06 12.06
C GLY A 87 0.97 5.34 12.64
N LEU A 88 0.44 6.22 11.79
CA LEU A 88 -0.21 7.45 12.22
C LEU A 88 -1.45 7.18 13.06
N VAL A 89 -2.32 6.28 12.59
CA VAL A 89 -3.58 5.97 13.27
C VAL A 89 -3.31 5.33 14.62
N ILE A 90 -2.45 4.32 14.69
CA ILE A 90 -2.16 3.61 15.93
C ILE A 90 -1.44 4.52 16.93
N SER A 91 -0.46 5.30 16.48
CA SER A 91 0.25 6.22 17.36
C SER A 91 -0.66 7.35 17.85
N SER A 92 -1.56 7.85 17.03
CA SER A 92 -2.55 8.86 17.45
C SER A 92 -3.51 8.29 18.49
N ALA A 93 -3.93 7.05 18.34
CA ALA A 93 -4.82 6.38 19.29
C ALA A 93 -4.16 6.20 20.67
N ARG A 94 -2.82 6.12 20.70
CA ARG A 94 -2.05 6.00 21.94
C ARG A 94 -1.59 7.35 22.50
N ASN A 95 -2.07 8.45 21.92
CA ASN A 95 -1.67 9.83 22.28
C ASN A 95 -0.15 10.09 22.14
N LYS A 96 0.53 9.33 21.27
CA LYS A 96 1.96 9.46 20.97
C LYS A 96 2.19 9.54 19.47
N LYS A 97 1.49 10.46 18.81
CA LYS A 97 1.51 10.57 17.35
C LYS A 97 2.92 10.73 16.80
N ILE A 98 3.29 9.85 15.88
CA ILE A 98 4.56 9.92 15.16
C ILE A 98 4.39 10.87 13.98
N ARG A 99 4.69 12.15 14.20
CA ARG A 99 4.38 13.21 13.23
C ARG A 99 5.15 13.11 11.93
N PHE A 100 6.36 12.55 11.93
CA PHE A 100 7.14 12.44 10.70
C PHE A 100 6.50 11.50 9.67
N LEU A 101 5.58 10.63 10.07
CA LEU A 101 4.83 9.76 9.16
C LEU A 101 3.80 10.53 8.33
N GLY A 102 3.39 11.72 8.76
CA GLY A 102 2.43 12.54 8.04
C GLY A 102 2.84 12.83 6.60
N PRO A 103 4.04 13.39 6.35
CA PRO A 103 4.52 13.64 4.99
C PRO A 103 4.80 12.37 4.18
N ILE A 104 5.03 11.23 4.84
CA ILE A 104 5.35 9.97 4.17
C ILE A 104 4.13 9.44 3.39
N THR A 105 2.93 9.61 3.91
CA THR A 105 1.71 9.15 3.23
C THR A 105 1.55 9.77 1.84
N PRO A 106 1.59 11.12 1.65
CA PRO A 106 1.52 11.69 0.31
C PRO A 106 2.71 11.34 -0.56
N ILE A 107 3.90 11.14 0.00
CA ILE A 107 5.06 10.66 -0.77
C ILE A 107 4.75 9.27 -1.32
N GLY A 108 4.17 8.38 -0.51
CA GLY A 108 3.71 7.07 -0.97
C GLY A 108 2.68 7.20 -2.10
N GLY A 109 1.74 8.12 -1.98
CA GLY A 109 0.76 8.40 -3.02
C GLY A 109 1.41 8.84 -4.33
N VAL A 110 2.47 9.65 -4.26
CA VAL A 110 3.23 10.07 -5.46
C VAL A 110 3.89 8.86 -6.12
N PHE A 111 4.50 7.96 -5.35
CA PHE A 111 5.08 6.72 -5.90
C PHE A 111 4.02 5.86 -6.59
N LEU A 112 2.85 5.71 -6.00
CA LEU A 112 1.75 4.99 -6.63
C LEU A 112 1.32 5.65 -7.94
N LEU A 113 1.23 6.98 -7.94
CA LEU A 113 0.89 7.73 -9.15
C LEU A 113 1.95 7.54 -10.24
N ILE A 114 3.23 7.54 -9.88
CA ILE A 114 4.32 7.26 -10.82
C ILE A 114 4.17 5.86 -11.41
N GLY A 115 3.89 4.85 -10.58
CA GLY A 115 3.69 3.48 -11.05
C GLY A 115 2.54 3.39 -12.06
N TRP A 116 1.41 4.00 -11.76
CA TRP A 116 0.28 4.05 -12.67
C TRP A 116 0.57 4.85 -13.94
N GLY A 117 1.30 5.96 -13.82
CA GLY A 117 1.73 6.76 -14.96
C GLY A 117 2.65 6.01 -15.91
N LEU A 118 3.61 5.25 -15.36
CA LEU A 118 4.49 4.41 -16.16
C LEU A 118 3.72 3.29 -16.86
N LEU A 119 2.75 2.71 -16.16
CA LEU A 119 1.89 1.69 -16.73
C LEU A 119 1.05 2.27 -17.88
N LEU A 120 0.48 3.44 -17.68
CA LEU A 120 -0.26 4.15 -18.74
C LEU A 120 0.64 4.37 -19.97
N TYR A 121 1.85 4.84 -19.73
CA TYR A 121 2.82 5.07 -20.82
C TYR A 121 3.11 3.78 -21.61
N THR A 122 3.13 2.64 -20.94
CA THR A 122 3.38 1.34 -21.57
C THR A 122 2.31 0.99 -22.62
N PHE A 123 1.07 1.48 -22.44
CA PHE A 123 -0.03 1.20 -23.35
C PHE A 123 -0.23 2.27 -24.44
N MET A 124 0.52 3.35 -24.40
CA MET A 124 0.47 4.41 -25.41
C MET A 124 1.34 4.09 -26.63
#